data_c85c2d97d51f9baa0319c021d6efd0f3
#
_entry.id   c85c2d97d51f9baa0319c021d6efd0f3
#
_cell.length_a   1.000
_cell.length_b   1.000
_cell.length_c   1.000
_cell.angle_alpha   90.00
_cell.angle_beta   90.00
_cell.angle_gamma   90.00
#
_symmetry.space_group_name_H-M   'P 1'
#
loop_
_entity.id
_entity.type
_entity.pdbx_description
1 polymer ?
#
loop_
_entity_poly.entity_id
_entity_poly.type
_entity_poly.pdbx_seq_one_letter_code
_entity_poly.pdbx_strand_id
1 'polypeptide(L)'
;MKCPYCGYKESKVVDSRPAEEGSSIRRRRECLSCEKRFTTYETVESLPMVVIKKAGSRQSFDRSKVLRGMIRACEKRPVSFDELERISEEIEQNLQNSLEREVSTEAIGEQVMDKLRSVDEVAYVRFASVYRQFKDIDTFMHELNKLLADKT
;
A
#
# COMPACT_ATOMS: atom_id res chain seq x y z
N MET A 1 12.49 3.98 29.09
CA MET A 1 11.09 3.47 29.04
C MET A 1 10.64 3.13 30.45
N LYS A 2 9.44 3.53 30.83
CA LYS A 2 8.89 3.35 32.18
C LYS A 2 8.65 1.85 32.49
N CYS A 3 9.07 1.41 33.67
CA CYS A 3 8.90 0.02 34.08
C CYS A 3 7.40 -0.30 34.30
N PRO A 4 6.87 -1.38 33.72
CA PRO A 4 5.46 -1.76 33.90
C PRO A 4 5.14 -2.29 35.32
N TYR A 5 6.16 -2.66 36.11
CA TYR A 5 5.97 -3.26 37.42
C TYR A 5 6.04 -2.25 38.57
N CYS A 6 6.99 -1.30 38.51
CA CYS A 6 7.17 -0.33 39.59
C CYS A 6 7.04 1.14 39.18
N GLY A 7 6.86 1.40 37.89
CA GLY A 7 6.71 2.76 37.38
C GLY A 7 8.00 3.58 37.28
N TYR A 8 9.17 3.01 37.61
CA TYR A 8 10.45 3.72 37.52
C TYR A 8 10.76 4.12 36.07
N LYS A 9 11.32 5.31 35.86
CA LYS A 9 11.44 5.92 34.53
C LYS A 9 12.57 5.34 33.66
N GLU A 10 13.57 4.70 34.29
CA GLU A 10 14.77 4.26 33.59
C GLU A 10 14.89 2.73 33.57
N SER A 11 15.35 2.22 32.45
CA SER A 11 15.64 0.81 32.21
C SER A 11 16.85 0.68 31.29
N LYS A 12 17.63 -0.37 31.44
CA LYS A 12 18.69 -0.73 30.48
C LYS A 12 18.23 -1.81 29.53
N VAL A 13 18.78 -1.81 28.33
CA VAL A 13 18.56 -2.88 27.31
C VAL A 13 19.57 -3.98 27.59
N VAL A 14 19.09 -5.21 27.80
CA VAL A 14 19.91 -6.39 28.12
C VAL A 14 20.17 -7.22 26.85
N ASP A 15 19.20 -7.27 25.95
CA ASP A 15 19.27 -8.01 24.69
C ASP A 15 18.44 -7.33 23.61
N SER A 16 18.89 -7.42 22.36
CA SER A 16 18.22 -6.86 21.18
C SER A 16 18.30 -7.86 20.05
N ARG A 17 17.16 -8.21 19.46
CA ARG A 17 17.09 -9.13 18.32
C ARG A 17 16.09 -8.64 17.29
N PRO A 18 16.36 -8.81 15.98
CA PRO A 18 15.36 -8.59 14.96
C PRO A 18 14.18 -9.54 15.17
N ALA A 19 12.98 -9.06 14.89
CA ALA A 19 11.73 -9.83 14.93
C ALA A 19 10.94 -9.51 13.66
N GLU A 20 9.97 -10.36 13.33
CA GLU A 20 9.10 -10.18 12.18
C GLU A 20 9.89 -9.92 10.86
N GLU A 21 10.82 -10.84 10.56
CA GLU A 21 11.68 -10.75 9.36
C GLU A 21 12.46 -9.43 9.21
N GLY A 22 12.74 -8.76 10.34
CA GLY A 22 13.51 -7.51 10.37
C GLY A 22 12.66 -6.23 10.38
N SER A 23 11.33 -6.34 10.32
CA SER A 23 10.42 -5.19 10.36
C SER A 23 10.27 -4.58 11.77
N SER A 24 10.65 -5.33 12.81
CA SER A 24 10.67 -4.87 14.21
C SER A 24 11.91 -5.33 14.95
N ILE A 25 12.22 -4.64 16.06
CA ILE A 25 13.30 -5.02 16.98
C ILE A 25 12.68 -5.38 18.31
N ARG A 26 12.88 -6.62 18.73
CA ARG A 26 12.53 -7.08 20.08
C ARG A 26 13.65 -6.71 21.02
N ARG A 27 13.35 -5.93 22.07
CA ARG A 27 14.31 -5.54 23.11
C ARG A 27 13.91 -6.11 24.47
N ARG A 28 14.82 -6.82 25.11
CA ARG A 28 14.67 -7.23 26.50
C ARG A 28 15.28 -6.16 27.40
N ARG A 29 14.48 -5.62 28.28
CA ARG A 29 14.87 -4.53 29.19
C ARG A 29 14.87 -5.01 30.65
N GLU A 30 15.71 -4.39 31.48
CA GLU A 30 15.74 -4.58 32.90
C GLU A 30 15.60 -3.24 33.62
N CYS A 31 14.68 -3.16 34.55
CA CYS A 31 14.45 -1.96 35.34
C CYS A 31 15.63 -1.69 36.27
N LEU A 32 16.07 -0.43 36.33
CA LEU A 32 17.19 -0.06 37.22
C LEU A 32 16.80 0.01 38.71
N SER A 33 15.49 0.02 39.03
CA SER A 33 15.02 0.09 40.41
C SER A 33 14.58 -1.27 40.95
N CYS A 34 13.71 -1.99 40.28
CA CYS A 34 13.18 -3.28 40.80
C CYS A 34 13.80 -4.51 40.12
N GLU A 35 14.76 -4.31 39.20
CA GLU A 35 15.51 -5.36 38.50
C GLU A 35 14.64 -6.35 37.67
N LYS A 36 13.36 -6.16 37.67
CA LYS A 36 12.44 -6.98 36.82
C LYS A 36 12.68 -6.74 35.36
N ARG A 37 12.58 -7.82 34.59
CA ARG A 37 12.75 -7.80 33.15
C ARG A 37 11.40 -7.74 32.43
N PHE A 38 11.36 -6.95 31.35
CA PHE A 38 10.22 -6.84 30.46
C PHE A 38 10.68 -6.72 29.00
N THR A 39 9.79 -7.07 28.09
CA THR A 39 10.09 -7.05 26.65
C THR A 39 9.34 -5.90 26.00
N THR A 40 10.02 -5.20 25.09
CA THR A 40 9.43 -4.16 24.25
C THR A 40 9.73 -4.46 22.80
N TYR A 41 8.85 -3.98 21.91
CA TYR A 41 9.05 -4.01 20.46
C TYR A 41 9.19 -2.59 19.96
N GLU A 42 10.22 -2.37 19.14
CA GLU A 42 10.42 -1.13 18.41
C GLU A 42 10.04 -1.38 16.96
N THR A 43 9.05 -0.64 16.49
CA THR A 43 8.57 -0.71 15.12
C THR A 43 8.66 0.66 14.48
N VAL A 44 8.85 0.70 13.16
CA VAL A 44 8.79 1.97 12.44
C VAL A 44 7.36 2.47 12.49
N GLU A 45 7.16 3.71 12.91
CA GLU A 45 5.85 4.34 12.87
C GLU A 45 5.43 4.56 11.42
N SER A 46 4.41 3.84 10.99
CA SER A 46 3.76 4.09 9.70
C SER A 46 2.61 5.07 9.90
N LEU A 47 2.75 6.26 9.38
CA LEU A 47 1.63 7.23 9.37
C LEU A 47 0.55 6.72 8.39
N PRO A 48 -0.72 6.68 8.80
CA PRO A 48 -1.79 6.24 7.92
C PRO A 48 -1.92 7.23 6.76
N MET A 49 -1.92 6.69 5.55
CA MET A 49 -2.17 7.45 4.33
C MET A 49 -3.68 7.66 4.16
N VAL A 50 -4.07 8.86 3.83
CA VAL A 50 -5.47 9.26 3.62
C VAL A 50 -5.77 9.35 2.14
N VAL A 51 -6.86 8.74 1.71
CA VAL A 51 -7.36 8.82 0.33
C VAL A 51 -8.50 9.82 0.26
N ILE A 52 -8.35 10.80 -0.64
CA ILE A 52 -9.39 11.79 -0.94
C ILE A 52 -10.21 11.27 -2.12
N LYS A 53 -11.50 11.09 -1.91
CA LYS A 53 -12.45 10.71 -2.96
C LYS A 53 -12.90 11.92 -3.78
N LYS A 54 -13.42 11.66 -5.01
CA LYS A 54 -13.98 12.70 -5.89
C LYS A 54 -15.01 13.60 -5.21
N ALA A 55 -15.80 13.06 -4.27
CA ALA A 55 -16.78 13.82 -3.48
C ALA A 55 -16.16 14.58 -2.29
N GLY A 56 -14.84 14.59 -2.14
CA GLY A 56 -14.13 15.27 -1.05
C GLY A 56 -14.07 14.50 0.27
N SER A 57 -14.69 13.33 0.37
CA SER A 57 -14.62 12.50 1.57
C SER A 57 -13.23 11.84 1.72
N ARG A 58 -12.79 11.70 2.96
CA ARG A 58 -11.50 11.12 3.32
C ARG A 58 -11.68 9.73 3.93
N GLN A 59 -10.80 8.81 3.57
CA GLN A 59 -10.74 7.47 4.16
C GLN A 59 -9.29 7.00 4.21
N SER A 60 -8.98 6.05 5.09
CA SER A 60 -7.67 5.40 5.10
C SER A 60 -7.44 4.63 3.81
N PHE A 61 -6.18 4.63 3.32
CA PHE A 61 -5.78 3.77 2.22
C PHE A 61 -5.99 2.30 2.60
N ASP A 62 -6.48 1.53 1.65
CA ASP A 62 -6.75 0.11 1.82
C ASP A 62 -6.26 -0.64 0.58
N ARG A 63 -5.08 -1.26 0.70
CA ARG A 63 -4.46 -2.06 -0.37
C ARG A 63 -5.39 -3.14 -0.90
N SER A 64 -6.22 -3.73 -0.05
CA SER A 64 -7.15 -4.79 -0.46
C SER A 64 -8.20 -4.32 -1.46
N LYS A 65 -8.55 -3.03 -1.46
CA LYS A 65 -9.45 -2.44 -2.46
C LYS A 65 -8.77 -2.32 -3.82
N VAL A 66 -7.51 -1.91 -3.84
CA VAL A 66 -6.70 -1.83 -5.06
C VAL A 66 -6.55 -3.23 -5.67
N LEU A 67 -6.13 -4.20 -4.86
CA LEU A 67 -5.97 -5.60 -5.28
C LEU A 67 -7.28 -6.18 -5.86
N ARG A 68 -8.40 -6.00 -5.18
CA ARG A 68 -9.71 -6.46 -5.68
C ARG A 68 -10.11 -5.82 -7.01
N GLY A 69 -9.78 -4.54 -7.21
CA GLY A 69 -10.00 -3.85 -8.48
C GLY A 69 -9.21 -4.49 -9.62
N MET A 70 -7.94 -4.79 -9.39
CA MET A 70 -7.07 -5.47 -10.36
C MET A 70 -7.52 -6.91 -10.64
N ILE A 71 -7.89 -7.69 -9.61
CA ILE A 71 -8.41 -9.05 -9.78
C ILE A 71 -9.62 -9.07 -10.71
N ARG A 72 -10.58 -8.15 -10.51
CA ARG A 72 -11.76 -8.04 -11.40
C ARG A 72 -11.37 -7.72 -12.84
N ALA A 73 -10.42 -6.82 -13.03
CA ALA A 73 -9.95 -6.48 -14.37
C ALA A 73 -9.24 -7.66 -15.06
N CYS A 74 -8.51 -8.46 -14.31
CA CYS A 74 -7.74 -9.62 -14.78
C CYS A 74 -8.57 -10.92 -14.83
N GLU A 75 -9.87 -10.90 -14.54
CA GLU A 75 -10.70 -12.10 -14.58
C GLU A 75 -10.64 -12.80 -15.93
N LYS A 76 -10.33 -14.12 -15.91
CA LYS A 76 -10.09 -14.95 -17.11
C LYS A 76 -8.91 -14.49 -17.99
N ARG A 77 -7.97 -13.75 -17.42
CA ARG A 77 -6.69 -13.40 -18.08
C ARG A 77 -5.54 -14.21 -17.48
N PRO A 78 -4.46 -14.45 -18.23
CA PRO A 78 -3.32 -15.24 -17.76
C PRO A 78 -2.39 -14.40 -16.88
N VAL A 79 -2.93 -13.79 -15.83
CA VAL A 79 -2.20 -12.99 -14.84
C VAL A 79 -2.34 -13.68 -13.49
N SER A 80 -1.21 -13.98 -12.85
CA SER A 80 -1.22 -14.68 -11.56
C SER A 80 -1.65 -13.78 -10.41
N PHE A 81 -2.22 -14.38 -9.37
CA PHE A 81 -2.56 -13.65 -8.15
C PHE A 81 -1.32 -13.03 -7.49
N ASP A 82 -0.22 -13.77 -7.44
CA ASP A 82 1.06 -13.31 -6.84
C ASP A 82 1.60 -12.06 -7.55
N GLU A 83 1.44 -11.97 -8.86
CA GLU A 83 1.83 -10.79 -9.62
C GLU A 83 0.96 -9.57 -9.27
N LEU A 84 -0.36 -9.76 -9.15
CA LEU A 84 -1.27 -8.69 -8.74
C LEU A 84 -1.01 -8.24 -7.30
N GLU A 85 -0.70 -9.19 -6.41
CA GLU A 85 -0.34 -8.87 -5.04
C GLU A 85 0.94 -8.04 -4.99
N ARG A 86 2.01 -8.46 -5.70
CA ARG A 86 3.26 -7.71 -5.82
C ARG A 86 3.03 -6.29 -6.36
N ILE A 87 2.21 -6.14 -7.40
CA ILE A 87 1.88 -4.82 -7.95
C ILE A 87 1.17 -3.95 -6.90
N SER A 88 0.23 -4.52 -6.14
CA SER A 88 -0.47 -3.79 -5.09
C SER A 88 0.47 -3.30 -3.98
N GLU A 89 1.49 -4.10 -3.64
CA GLU A 89 2.54 -3.73 -2.69
C GLU A 89 3.44 -2.62 -3.21
N GLU A 90 3.85 -2.71 -4.48
CA GLU A 90 4.65 -1.66 -5.13
C GLU A 90 3.90 -0.32 -5.16
N ILE A 91 2.59 -0.33 -5.45
CA ILE A 91 1.77 0.88 -5.44
C ILE A 91 1.70 1.47 -4.02
N GLU A 92 1.46 0.65 -3.01
CA GLU A 92 1.45 1.09 -1.61
C GLU A 92 2.78 1.71 -1.20
N GLN A 93 3.91 1.06 -1.53
CA GLN A 93 5.25 1.57 -1.25
C GLN A 93 5.54 2.91 -1.96
N ASN A 94 5.16 3.02 -3.23
CA ASN A 94 5.34 4.26 -3.99
C ASN A 94 4.57 5.43 -3.37
N LEU A 95 3.34 5.16 -2.93
CA LEU A 95 2.51 6.14 -2.26
C LEU A 95 3.10 6.55 -0.89
N GLN A 96 3.60 5.60 -0.11
CA GLN A 96 4.28 5.87 1.17
C GLN A 96 5.56 6.67 1.00
N ASN A 97 6.31 6.41 -0.08
CA ASN A 97 7.57 7.09 -0.38
C ASN A 97 7.37 8.51 -0.95
N SER A 98 6.16 8.86 -1.40
CA SER A 98 5.88 10.18 -1.98
C SER A 98 5.91 11.34 -0.97
N LEU A 99 6.06 11.06 0.32
CA LEU A 99 6.01 12.01 1.44
C LEU A 99 4.67 12.76 1.57
N GLU A 100 3.71 12.49 0.71
CA GLU A 100 2.37 13.05 0.77
C GLU A 100 1.49 12.20 1.70
N ARG A 101 0.85 12.85 2.64
CA ARG A 101 -0.06 12.17 3.58
C ARG A 101 -1.46 11.94 3.01
N GLU A 102 -1.79 12.68 1.98
CA GLU A 102 -3.07 12.63 1.29
C GLU A 102 -2.85 12.32 -0.20
N VAL A 103 -3.58 11.36 -0.72
CA VAL A 103 -3.54 10.95 -2.13
C VAL A 103 -4.95 10.90 -2.71
N SER A 104 -5.12 11.37 -3.93
CA SER A 104 -6.42 11.27 -4.58
C SER A 104 -6.71 9.87 -5.12
N THR A 105 -7.98 9.50 -5.24
CA THR A 105 -8.36 8.25 -5.91
C THR A 105 -7.87 8.23 -7.35
N GLU A 106 -7.80 9.38 -8.01
CA GLU A 106 -7.29 9.54 -9.36
C GLU A 106 -5.81 9.16 -9.46
N ALA A 107 -4.98 9.63 -8.54
CA ALA A 107 -3.55 9.29 -8.53
C ALA A 107 -3.31 7.80 -8.30
N ILE A 108 -4.10 7.16 -7.42
CA ILE A 108 -4.04 5.71 -7.21
C ILE A 108 -4.44 4.96 -8.48
N GLY A 109 -5.54 5.38 -9.11
CA GLY A 109 -6.05 4.73 -10.31
C GLY A 109 -5.08 4.84 -11.50
N GLU A 110 -4.42 5.98 -11.70
CA GLU A 110 -3.40 6.13 -12.73
C GLU A 110 -2.22 5.17 -12.49
N GLN A 111 -1.73 5.02 -11.26
CA GLN A 111 -0.69 4.03 -10.95
C GLN A 111 -1.13 2.60 -11.24
N VAL A 112 -2.38 2.24 -10.92
CA VAL A 112 -2.94 0.92 -11.26
C VAL A 112 -2.98 0.72 -12.77
N MET A 113 -3.44 1.73 -13.52
CA MET A 113 -3.52 1.67 -14.97
C MET A 113 -2.14 1.52 -15.63
N ASP A 114 -1.15 2.28 -15.18
CA ASP A 114 0.23 2.17 -15.69
C ASP A 114 0.79 0.76 -15.48
N LYS A 115 0.56 0.16 -14.32
CA LYS A 115 0.97 -1.21 -14.05
C LYS A 115 0.22 -2.24 -14.89
N LEU A 116 -1.10 -2.16 -14.97
CA LEU A 116 -1.91 -3.08 -15.77
C LEU A 116 -1.58 -3.01 -17.25
N ARG A 117 -1.22 -1.84 -17.76
CA ARG A 117 -0.81 -1.65 -19.15
C ARG A 117 0.40 -2.52 -19.54
N SER A 118 1.36 -2.68 -18.60
CA SER A 118 2.55 -3.51 -18.82
C SER A 118 2.30 -5.01 -18.64
N VAL A 119 1.24 -5.38 -17.93
CA VAL A 119 0.94 -6.78 -17.58
C VAL A 119 -0.05 -7.41 -18.56
N ASP A 120 -1.19 -6.76 -18.78
CA ASP A 120 -2.24 -7.24 -19.68
C ASP A 120 -3.11 -6.09 -20.20
N GLU A 121 -3.07 -5.85 -21.49
CA GLU A 121 -3.79 -4.75 -22.14
C GLU A 121 -5.31 -4.86 -22.01
N VAL A 122 -5.86 -6.06 -22.02
CA VAL A 122 -7.29 -6.27 -21.86
C VAL A 122 -7.70 -5.93 -20.42
N ALA A 123 -6.91 -6.32 -19.44
CA ALA A 123 -7.14 -5.93 -18.06
C ALA A 123 -7.04 -4.41 -17.87
N TYR A 124 -6.08 -3.76 -18.52
CA TYR A 124 -5.98 -2.30 -18.56
C TYR A 124 -7.29 -1.67 -19.08
N VAL A 125 -7.76 -2.09 -20.25
CA VAL A 125 -8.98 -1.55 -20.87
C VAL A 125 -10.20 -1.75 -19.96
N ARG A 126 -10.34 -2.92 -19.35
CA ARG A 126 -11.43 -3.22 -18.41
C ARG A 126 -11.38 -2.31 -17.18
N PHE A 127 -10.19 -2.14 -16.60
CA PHE A 127 -10.01 -1.27 -15.46
C PHE A 127 -10.31 0.19 -15.84
N ALA A 128 -9.76 0.67 -16.94
CA ALA A 128 -9.99 2.01 -17.46
C ALA A 128 -11.48 2.29 -17.74
N SER A 129 -12.22 1.31 -18.27
CA SER A 129 -13.65 1.47 -18.56
C SER A 129 -14.50 1.76 -17.32
N VAL A 130 -14.13 1.18 -16.17
CA VAL A 130 -14.80 1.42 -14.90
C VAL A 130 -14.27 2.68 -14.21
N TYR A 131 -12.96 2.85 -14.23
CA TYR A 131 -12.28 3.90 -13.49
C TYR A 131 -12.45 5.29 -14.11
N ARG A 132 -12.26 5.43 -15.43
CA ARG A 132 -12.38 6.71 -16.14
C ARG A 132 -13.82 7.13 -16.43
N GLN A 133 -14.78 6.21 -16.28
CA GLN A 133 -16.21 6.49 -16.53
C GLN A 133 -16.42 7.22 -17.87
N PHE A 134 -16.01 6.59 -18.97
CA PHE A 134 -16.16 7.15 -20.30
C PHE A 134 -17.60 7.60 -20.57
N LYS A 135 -17.77 8.83 -21.05
CA LYS A 135 -19.09 9.43 -21.30
C LYS A 135 -19.72 8.91 -22.59
N ASP A 136 -18.88 8.52 -23.55
CA ASP A 136 -19.27 8.10 -24.87
C ASP A 136 -18.29 7.11 -25.51
N ILE A 137 -18.67 6.51 -26.62
CA ILE A 137 -17.86 5.53 -27.35
C ILE A 137 -16.61 6.19 -27.95
N ASP A 138 -16.72 7.44 -28.41
CA ASP A 138 -15.60 8.13 -29.04
C ASP A 138 -14.44 8.37 -28.09
N THR A 139 -14.73 8.78 -26.87
CA THR A 139 -13.72 8.93 -25.79
C THR A 139 -13.06 7.58 -25.46
N PHE A 140 -13.84 6.50 -25.45
CA PHE A 140 -13.31 5.15 -25.23
C PHE A 140 -12.42 4.70 -26.41
N MET A 141 -12.86 4.91 -27.66
CA MET A 141 -12.08 4.60 -28.86
C MET A 141 -10.76 5.38 -28.90
N HIS A 142 -10.76 6.63 -28.47
CA HIS A 142 -9.56 7.44 -28.39
C HIS A 142 -8.52 6.82 -27.43
N GLU A 143 -8.95 6.30 -26.30
CA GLU A 143 -8.06 5.60 -25.35
C GLU A 143 -7.50 4.30 -25.95
N LEU A 144 -8.33 3.52 -26.67
CA LEU A 144 -7.85 2.32 -27.36
C LEU A 144 -6.82 2.65 -28.45
N ASN A 145 -7.03 3.71 -29.20
CA ASN A 145 -6.11 4.15 -30.25
C ASN A 145 -4.75 4.59 -29.68
N LYS A 146 -4.72 5.21 -28.48
CA LYS A 146 -3.45 5.49 -27.78
C LYS A 146 -2.68 4.23 -27.48
N LEU A 147 -3.35 3.19 -26.98
CA LEU A 147 -2.72 1.89 -26.69
C LEU A 147 -2.12 1.26 -27.95
N LEU A 148 -2.79 1.39 -29.10
CA LEU A 148 -2.31 0.85 -30.37
C LEU A 148 -1.11 1.65 -30.92
N ALA A 149 -1.12 2.98 -30.74
CA ALA A 149 -0.04 3.85 -31.19
C ALA A 149 1.29 3.62 -30.40
N ASP A 150 1.20 3.30 -29.12
CA ASP A 150 2.38 3.03 -28.29
C ASP A 150 3.05 1.67 -28.59
N LYS A 151 2.46 0.86 -29.48
CA LYS A 151 3.03 -0.42 -29.94
C LYS A 151 3.90 -0.30 -31.21
N THR A 152 3.90 0.87 -31.86
CA THR A 152 4.64 1.10 -33.10
C THR A 152 5.93 1.82 -32.82
#